data_f59c20e3c36a3996df9ad37abd12465b
#
_entry.id   f59c20e3c36a3996df9ad37abd12465b
#
_cell.length_a   1.000
_cell.length_b   1.000
_cell.length_c   1.000
_cell.angle_alpha   90.00
_cell.angle_beta   90.00
_cell.angle_gamma   90.00
#
_symmetry.space_group_name_H-M   'P 1'
#
loop_
_entity.id
_entity.type
_entity.pdbx_description
1 polymer ?
#
loop_
_entity_poly.entity_id
_entity_poly.type
_entity_poly.pdbx_seq_one_letter_code
_entity_poly.pdbx_strand_id
1 'polypeptide(L)'
;MKKLLYIILLTSTCFLSAGQIWTQYDFRVDNPEAAARIVAASDELMSSDFAKNNFQGSSHLDAYIANGSNTATHSFAVLQPSMAAHQEWMNALQNSPEGQKFFSAMNANSTPITERINSFMQSYGTPSNDHVVWLIHQLNVNPTKVPALIKAFQRVDEGTKGEFPGQFGLSAVAFGQEDVTHLLTVGYASIEEMESWEDQLSDNPAINRFWRTFEKLGEWKGNDLLVNARVYDSAMTIEDYLTN
;
A
#
# COMPACT_ATOMS: atom_id res chain seq x y z
N MET A 1 13.73 -29.90 49.59
CA MET A 1 12.60 -29.17 49.02
C MET A 1 13.13 -28.29 47.88
N LYS A 2 13.01 -28.77 46.65
CA LYS A 2 13.48 -28.07 45.45
C LYS A 2 12.32 -27.15 44.97
N LYS A 3 12.51 -25.82 45.03
CA LYS A 3 11.58 -24.87 44.48
C LYS A 3 11.79 -24.84 42.97
N LEU A 4 10.83 -25.35 42.24
CA LEU A 4 10.75 -25.27 40.79
C LEU A 4 10.30 -23.85 40.41
N LEU A 5 11.20 -23.08 39.85
CA LEU A 5 10.92 -21.72 39.34
C LEU A 5 10.35 -21.89 37.92
N TYR A 6 9.04 -21.77 37.77
CA TYR A 6 8.40 -21.69 36.47
C TYR A 6 8.64 -20.30 35.89
N ILE A 7 9.59 -20.18 34.98
CA ILE A 7 9.72 -19.03 34.11
C ILE A 7 8.63 -19.18 33.04
N ILE A 8 7.52 -18.47 33.23
CA ILE A 8 6.53 -18.29 32.18
C ILE A 8 7.18 -17.34 31.18
N LEU A 9 7.75 -17.89 30.12
CA LEU A 9 8.11 -17.15 28.93
C LEU A 9 6.79 -16.72 28.28
N LEU A 10 6.32 -15.50 28.58
CA LEU A 10 5.34 -14.80 27.79
C LEU A 10 5.99 -14.49 26.43
N THR A 11 5.96 -15.48 25.53
CA THR A 11 6.12 -15.22 24.12
C THR A 11 4.93 -14.37 23.71
N SER A 12 5.12 -13.05 23.69
CA SER A 12 4.30 -12.16 22.90
C SER A 12 4.45 -12.64 21.46
N THR A 13 3.62 -13.61 21.05
CA THR A 13 3.35 -13.85 19.67
C THR A 13 2.64 -12.58 19.19
N CYS A 14 3.43 -11.58 18.74
CA CYS A 14 2.96 -10.75 17.66
C CYS A 14 2.54 -11.75 16.59
N PHE A 15 1.26 -11.99 16.45
CA PHE A 15 0.69 -12.46 15.22
C PHE A 15 0.93 -11.35 14.18
N LEU A 16 2.17 -11.30 13.67
CA LEU A 16 2.34 -11.03 12.28
C LEU A 16 1.54 -12.17 11.64
N SER A 17 0.29 -11.96 11.32
CA SER A 17 -0.35 -12.77 10.29
C SER A 17 0.71 -12.78 9.19
N ALA A 18 1.11 -13.95 8.72
CA ALA A 18 1.99 -14.09 7.56
C ALA A 18 1.20 -13.47 6.41
N GLY A 19 1.19 -12.15 6.40
CA GLY A 19 0.14 -11.31 5.94
C GLY A 19 0.55 -10.74 4.64
N GLN A 20 -0.44 -10.37 3.96
CA GLN A 20 -0.46 -9.60 2.74
C GLN A 20 0.54 -8.45 2.83
N ILE A 21 1.30 -8.32 1.80
CA ILE A 21 2.24 -7.21 1.63
C ILE A 21 1.88 -6.42 0.37
N TRP A 22 2.31 -5.20 0.33
CA TRP A 22 2.41 -4.47 -0.91
C TRP A 22 3.77 -3.80 -1.01
N THR A 23 4.41 -4.00 -2.16
CA THR A 23 5.69 -3.40 -2.50
C THR A 23 5.40 -2.21 -3.40
N GLN A 24 6.02 -1.08 -3.11
CA GLN A 24 5.91 0.12 -3.92
C GLN A 24 7.28 0.49 -4.48
N TYR A 25 7.32 0.62 -5.81
CA TYR A 25 8.48 1.04 -6.58
C TYR A 25 8.20 2.43 -7.16
N ASP A 26 8.80 3.45 -6.58
CA ASP A 26 8.65 4.82 -7.04
C ASP A 26 9.73 5.14 -8.07
N PHE A 27 9.34 5.75 -9.16
CA PHE A 27 10.25 6.11 -10.24
C PHE A 27 9.87 7.43 -10.91
N ARG A 28 10.85 8.07 -11.53
CA ARG A 28 10.65 9.27 -12.31
C ARG A 28 10.67 8.93 -13.79
N VAL A 29 9.71 9.53 -14.50
CA VAL A 29 9.59 9.51 -15.95
C VAL A 29 9.70 10.93 -16.46
N ASP A 30 10.61 11.18 -17.42
CA ASP A 30 10.94 12.55 -17.81
C ASP A 30 10.03 13.12 -18.91
N ASN A 31 9.24 12.27 -19.59
CA ASN A 31 8.33 12.72 -20.66
C ASN A 31 7.18 11.72 -20.90
N PRO A 32 6.07 12.18 -21.54
CA PRO A 32 4.88 11.37 -21.79
C PRO A 32 5.14 10.13 -22.67
N GLU A 33 6.07 10.19 -23.63
CA GLU A 33 6.39 9.07 -24.51
C GLU A 33 7.07 7.94 -23.73
N ALA A 34 7.93 8.28 -22.76
CA ALA A 34 8.53 7.31 -21.86
C ALA A 34 7.45 6.66 -20.97
N ALA A 35 6.51 7.42 -20.44
CA ALA A 35 5.38 6.91 -19.68
C ALA A 35 4.55 5.92 -20.53
N ALA A 36 4.22 6.28 -21.77
CA ALA A 36 3.48 5.42 -22.68
C ALA A 36 4.21 4.08 -22.97
N ARG A 37 5.55 4.12 -23.08
CA ARG A 37 6.35 2.88 -23.27
C ARG A 37 6.35 2.00 -22.03
N ILE A 38 6.38 2.59 -20.83
CA ILE A 38 6.26 1.82 -19.57
C ILE A 38 4.89 1.17 -19.47
N VAL A 39 3.81 1.93 -19.74
CA VAL A 39 2.44 1.37 -19.79
C VAL A 39 2.37 0.20 -20.76
N ALA A 40 2.86 0.37 -21.99
CA ALA A 40 2.83 -0.69 -23.00
C ALA A 40 3.63 -1.94 -22.57
N ALA A 41 4.80 -1.75 -21.94
CA ALA A 41 5.60 -2.87 -21.44
C ALA A 41 4.92 -3.59 -20.27
N SER A 42 4.22 -2.85 -19.40
CA SER A 42 3.43 -3.41 -18.30
C SER A 42 2.22 -4.18 -18.82
N ASP A 43 1.48 -3.60 -19.77
CA ASP A 43 0.33 -4.25 -20.42
C ASP A 43 0.76 -5.56 -21.12
N GLU A 44 1.89 -5.55 -21.81
CA GLU A 44 2.44 -6.74 -22.47
C GLU A 44 2.84 -7.82 -21.46
N LEU A 45 3.57 -7.46 -20.40
CA LEU A 45 3.97 -8.41 -19.36
C LEU A 45 2.74 -9.02 -18.70
N MET A 46 1.81 -8.19 -18.21
CA MET A 46 0.69 -8.65 -17.38
C MET A 46 -0.36 -9.42 -18.20
N SER A 47 -0.47 -9.17 -19.52
CA SER A 47 -1.33 -9.97 -20.43
C SER A 47 -0.70 -11.30 -20.87
N SER A 48 0.59 -11.51 -20.63
CA SER A 48 1.32 -12.71 -21.08
C SER A 48 0.87 -13.98 -20.32
N ASP A 49 1.06 -15.14 -20.96
CA ASP A 49 0.84 -16.43 -20.29
C ASP A 49 1.84 -16.65 -19.14
N PHE A 50 3.02 -16.04 -19.22
CA PHE A 50 3.97 -16.05 -18.12
C PHE A 50 3.38 -15.41 -16.87
N ALA A 51 2.86 -14.19 -16.96
CA ALA A 51 2.27 -13.49 -15.81
C ALA A 51 1.03 -14.22 -15.28
N LYS A 52 0.13 -14.69 -16.14
CA LYS A 52 -1.06 -15.46 -15.75
C LYS A 52 -0.75 -16.72 -14.94
N ASN A 53 0.40 -17.35 -15.20
CA ASN A 53 0.81 -18.58 -14.53
C ASN A 53 1.67 -18.36 -13.27
N ASN A 54 2.29 -17.19 -13.12
CA ASN A 54 3.28 -16.96 -12.06
C ASN A 54 2.91 -15.79 -11.12
N PHE A 55 2.10 -14.84 -11.56
CA PHE A 55 1.70 -13.71 -10.73
C PHE A 55 0.49 -14.07 -9.87
N GLN A 56 0.64 -13.88 -8.56
CA GLN A 56 -0.45 -14.01 -7.59
C GLN A 56 -0.60 -12.67 -6.89
N GLY A 57 -1.65 -11.92 -7.23
CA GLY A 57 -1.87 -10.65 -6.61
C GLY A 57 -2.55 -9.63 -7.51
N SER A 58 -2.50 -8.39 -7.06
CA SER A 58 -2.89 -7.22 -7.83
C SER A 58 -1.70 -6.28 -7.99
N SER A 59 -1.64 -5.57 -9.09
CA SER A 59 -0.61 -4.58 -9.34
C SER A 59 -1.21 -3.32 -9.93
N HIS A 60 -0.75 -2.18 -9.43
CA HIS A 60 -1.17 -0.86 -9.91
C HIS A 60 0.03 -0.13 -10.50
N LEU A 61 -0.17 0.48 -11.64
CA LEU A 61 0.71 1.50 -12.18
C LEU A 61 0.03 2.85 -11.96
N ASP A 62 0.61 3.68 -11.13
CA ASP A 62 0.03 4.92 -10.66
C ASP A 62 0.83 6.13 -11.14
N ALA A 63 0.13 7.25 -11.35
CA ALA A 63 0.74 8.54 -11.55
C ALA A 63 0.55 9.41 -10.30
N TYR A 64 1.62 10.06 -9.84
CA TYR A 64 1.54 11.06 -8.77
C TYR A 64 0.88 12.34 -9.27
N ILE A 65 -0.16 12.79 -8.56
CA ILE A 65 -0.73 14.14 -8.72
C ILE A 65 0.01 15.10 -7.77
N ALA A 66 0.29 14.63 -6.54
CA ALA A 66 1.03 15.38 -5.53
C ALA A 66 1.78 14.41 -4.61
N ASN A 67 3.04 14.72 -4.29
CA ASN A 67 3.90 13.90 -3.44
C ASN A 67 4.97 14.72 -2.69
N GLY A 68 4.66 15.97 -2.38
CA GLY A 68 5.54 16.85 -1.61
C GLY A 68 6.88 17.10 -2.29
N SER A 69 7.97 16.77 -1.60
CA SER A 69 9.35 16.93 -2.11
C SER A 69 9.89 15.68 -2.81
N ASN A 70 9.13 14.60 -2.91
CA ASN A 70 9.52 13.41 -3.65
C ASN A 70 9.58 13.73 -5.15
N THR A 71 10.63 13.30 -5.84
CA THR A 71 10.82 13.56 -7.28
C THR A 71 10.23 12.48 -8.17
N ALA A 72 9.62 11.44 -7.60
CA ALA A 72 8.91 10.42 -8.35
C ALA A 72 7.71 11.03 -9.08
N THR A 73 7.44 10.53 -10.27
CA THR A 73 6.26 10.90 -11.07
C THR A 73 5.27 9.77 -11.17
N HIS A 74 5.72 8.54 -10.96
CA HIS A 74 4.93 7.33 -11.05
C HIS A 74 5.34 6.34 -9.95
N SER A 75 4.44 5.42 -9.68
CA SER A 75 4.66 4.29 -8.77
C SER A 75 4.15 2.99 -9.39
N PHE A 76 4.82 1.90 -9.10
CA PHE A 76 4.34 0.57 -9.37
C PHE A 76 4.10 -0.12 -8.03
N ALA A 77 2.83 -0.30 -7.66
CA ALA A 77 2.45 -0.99 -6.43
C ALA A 77 2.08 -2.44 -6.75
N VAL A 78 2.64 -3.40 -6.00
CA VAL A 78 2.42 -4.83 -6.19
C VAL A 78 1.93 -5.43 -4.88
N LEU A 79 0.67 -5.84 -4.86
CA LEU A 79 0.00 -6.46 -3.72
C LEU A 79 0.10 -7.97 -3.84
N GLN A 80 0.58 -8.63 -2.79
CA GLN A 80 0.78 -10.08 -2.81
C GLN A 80 0.43 -10.73 -1.46
N PRO A 81 0.07 -12.03 -1.46
CA PRO A 81 -0.36 -12.73 -0.25
C PRO A 81 0.73 -12.85 0.82
N SER A 82 2.01 -12.76 0.43
CA SER A 82 3.12 -12.88 1.36
C SER A 82 4.45 -12.44 0.75
N MET A 83 5.47 -12.24 1.59
CA MET A 83 6.86 -12.06 1.14
C MET A 83 7.38 -13.24 0.32
N ALA A 84 6.96 -14.46 0.61
CA ALA A 84 7.36 -15.64 -0.15
C ALA A 84 6.81 -15.56 -1.58
N ALA A 85 5.53 -15.24 -1.74
CA ALA A 85 4.92 -15.05 -3.06
C ALA A 85 5.58 -13.90 -3.84
N HIS A 86 5.93 -12.81 -3.13
CA HIS A 86 6.69 -11.72 -3.74
C HIS A 86 8.05 -12.18 -4.26
N GLN A 87 8.80 -12.92 -3.45
CA GLN A 87 10.10 -13.44 -3.84
C GLN A 87 10.02 -14.42 -5.01
N GLU A 88 9.02 -15.32 -5.00
CA GLU A 88 8.78 -16.26 -6.09
C GLU A 88 8.49 -15.53 -7.40
N TRP A 89 7.60 -14.51 -7.36
CA TRP A 89 7.30 -13.67 -8.50
C TRP A 89 8.54 -12.94 -9.02
N MET A 90 9.31 -12.29 -8.15
CA MET A 90 10.52 -11.57 -8.55
C MET A 90 11.58 -12.49 -9.15
N ASN A 91 11.75 -13.70 -8.59
CA ASN A 91 12.66 -14.70 -9.13
C ASN A 91 12.20 -15.18 -10.51
N ALA A 92 10.91 -15.48 -10.68
CA ALA A 92 10.35 -15.87 -11.96
C ALA A 92 10.52 -14.75 -13.01
N LEU A 93 10.20 -13.51 -12.63
CA LEU A 93 10.31 -12.35 -13.49
C LEU A 93 11.75 -12.10 -13.97
N GLN A 94 12.74 -12.16 -13.06
CA GLN A 94 14.16 -11.97 -13.39
C GLN A 94 14.70 -13.03 -14.33
N ASN A 95 14.17 -14.23 -14.30
CA ASN A 95 14.64 -15.37 -15.09
C ASN A 95 13.80 -15.65 -16.35
N SER A 96 12.81 -14.82 -16.66
CA SER A 96 11.97 -14.96 -17.87
C SER A 96 12.34 -13.96 -18.96
N PRO A 97 12.15 -14.31 -20.25
CA PRO A 97 12.29 -13.36 -21.35
C PRO A 97 11.33 -12.17 -21.24
N GLU A 98 10.09 -12.39 -20.78
CA GLU A 98 9.07 -11.37 -20.57
C GLU A 98 9.50 -10.36 -19.50
N GLY A 99 10.02 -10.86 -18.39
CA GLY A 99 10.52 -10.01 -17.30
C GLY A 99 11.76 -9.23 -17.72
N GLN A 100 12.71 -9.85 -18.43
CA GLN A 100 13.90 -9.14 -18.94
C GLN A 100 13.50 -8.02 -19.91
N LYS A 101 12.49 -8.25 -20.76
CA LYS A 101 11.95 -7.22 -21.66
C LYS A 101 11.32 -6.08 -20.88
N PHE A 102 10.52 -6.40 -19.87
CA PHE A 102 9.91 -5.40 -18.98
C PHE A 102 10.97 -4.57 -18.26
N PHE A 103 11.96 -5.19 -17.60
CA PHE A 103 13.04 -4.46 -16.93
C PHE A 103 13.86 -3.62 -17.89
N SER A 104 14.10 -4.09 -19.12
CA SER A 104 14.78 -3.31 -20.14
C SER A 104 13.99 -2.04 -20.51
N ALA A 105 12.67 -2.16 -20.63
CA ALA A 105 11.80 -1.03 -20.91
C ALA A 105 11.78 -0.04 -19.72
N MET A 106 11.67 -0.54 -18.47
CA MET A 106 11.74 0.29 -17.26
C MET A 106 13.07 1.06 -17.19
N ASN A 107 14.20 0.36 -17.32
CA ASN A 107 15.53 0.96 -17.24
C ASN A 107 15.81 2.00 -18.33
N ALA A 108 15.23 1.82 -19.53
CA ALA A 108 15.40 2.74 -20.64
C ALA A 108 14.51 4.01 -20.54
N ASN A 109 13.44 3.98 -19.75
CA ASN A 109 12.39 5.00 -19.74
C ASN A 109 12.12 5.61 -18.36
N SER A 110 12.80 5.17 -17.32
CA SER A 110 12.62 5.69 -15.96
C SER A 110 13.91 5.74 -15.16
N THR A 111 13.88 6.54 -14.10
CA THR A 111 14.91 6.58 -13.05
C THR A 111 14.28 6.09 -11.76
N PRO A 112 14.78 4.99 -11.13
CA PRO A 112 14.34 4.55 -9.82
C PRO A 112 14.56 5.64 -8.78
N ILE A 113 13.62 5.83 -7.87
CA ILE A 113 13.66 6.82 -6.79
C ILE A 113 13.68 6.12 -5.43
N THR A 114 12.63 5.38 -5.10
CA THR A 114 12.53 4.62 -3.85
C THR A 114 11.86 3.28 -4.07
N GLU A 115 12.14 2.37 -3.16
CA GLU A 115 11.44 1.09 -3.04
C GLU A 115 11.09 0.88 -1.58
N ARG A 116 9.85 0.46 -1.31
CA ARG A 116 9.42 0.11 0.05
C ARG A 116 8.53 -1.12 0.04
N ILE A 117 8.63 -1.89 1.11
CA ILE A 117 7.75 -3.05 1.37
C ILE A 117 6.93 -2.75 2.60
N ASN A 118 5.63 -2.88 2.47
CA ASN A 118 4.65 -2.58 3.49
C ASN A 118 3.88 -3.86 3.85
N SER A 119 3.59 -4.03 5.14
CA SER A 119 2.74 -5.12 5.64
C SER A 119 1.38 -4.56 6.01
N PHE A 120 0.31 -5.14 5.49
CA PHE A 120 -1.03 -4.78 5.88
C PHE A 120 -1.28 -5.11 7.35
N MET A 121 -1.91 -4.20 8.05
CA MET A 121 -2.28 -4.36 9.46
C MET A 121 -3.79 -4.44 9.62
N GLN A 122 -4.52 -3.52 9.03
CA GLN A 122 -5.99 -3.46 9.07
C GLN A 122 -6.52 -2.73 7.84
N SER A 123 -7.72 -3.11 7.41
CA SER A 123 -8.47 -2.42 6.35
C SER A 123 -9.94 -2.36 6.73
N TYR A 124 -10.60 -1.30 6.33
CA TYR A 124 -12.02 -1.02 6.55
C TYR A 124 -12.63 -0.35 5.32
N GLY A 125 -13.95 -0.27 5.30
CA GLY A 125 -14.70 0.24 4.17
C GLY A 125 -15.01 -0.87 3.16
N THR A 126 -15.39 -0.49 1.96
CA THR A 126 -15.74 -1.43 0.88
C THR A 126 -14.57 -1.49 -0.10
N PRO A 127 -13.81 -2.60 -0.13
CA PRO A 127 -12.82 -2.80 -1.16
C PRO A 127 -13.49 -2.77 -2.54
N SER A 128 -12.89 -2.10 -3.51
CA SER A 128 -13.39 -2.09 -4.88
C SER A 128 -12.25 -1.85 -5.87
N ASN A 129 -12.27 -2.59 -6.97
CA ASN A 129 -11.38 -2.34 -8.10
C ASN A 129 -11.71 -1.02 -8.83
N ASP A 130 -12.84 -0.38 -8.48
CA ASP A 130 -13.22 0.92 -8.99
C ASP A 130 -12.50 2.07 -8.28
N HIS A 131 -11.79 1.80 -7.17
CA HIS A 131 -10.97 2.81 -6.51
C HIS A 131 -9.72 3.10 -7.34
N VAL A 132 -9.70 4.26 -7.95
CA VAL A 132 -8.61 4.70 -8.83
C VAL A 132 -7.83 5.90 -8.30
N VAL A 133 -8.30 6.52 -7.24
CA VAL A 133 -7.63 7.64 -6.55
C VAL A 133 -7.19 7.18 -5.17
N TRP A 134 -5.92 7.39 -4.85
CA TRP A 134 -5.33 6.96 -3.59
C TRP A 134 -4.68 8.14 -2.87
N LEU A 135 -5.15 8.41 -1.67
CA LEU A 135 -4.51 9.34 -0.74
C LEU A 135 -3.72 8.52 0.29
N ILE A 136 -2.42 8.75 0.38
CA ILE A 136 -1.52 8.01 1.28
C ILE A 136 -0.93 9.00 2.30
N HIS A 137 -1.33 8.89 3.56
CA HIS A 137 -0.70 9.63 4.64
C HIS A 137 0.51 8.86 5.17
N GLN A 138 1.64 9.53 5.23
CA GLN A 138 2.90 9.01 5.74
C GLN A 138 3.03 9.37 7.22
N LEU A 139 3.23 8.35 8.06
CA LEU A 139 3.21 8.46 9.51
C LEU A 139 4.52 7.93 10.12
N ASN A 140 5.09 8.67 11.06
CA ASN A 140 6.15 8.16 11.93
C ASN A 140 5.57 7.92 13.32
N VAL A 141 5.46 6.66 13.72
CA VAL A 141 4.81 6.24 14.96
C VAL A 141 5.84 5.60 15.89
N ASN A 142 5.86 6.02 17.14
CA ASN A 142 6.69 5.36 18.15
C ASN A 142 6.27 3.88 18.27
N PRO A 143 7.20 2.92 18.17
CA PRO A 143 6.88 1.48 18.21
C PRO A 143 6.05 1.06 19.43
N THR A 144 6.28 1.68 20.59
CA THR A 144 5.52 1.39 21.81
C THR A 144 4.06 1.88 21.75
N LYS A 145 3.73 2.71 20.78
CA LYS A 145 2.39 3.32 20.59
C LYS A 145 1.56 2.66 19.49
N VAL A 146 2.14 1.72 18.75
CA VAL A 146 1.44 1.02 17.65
C VAL A 146 0.11 0.38 18.09
N PRO A 147 -0.01 -0.29 19.25
CA PRO A 147 -1.32 -0.81 19.70
C PRO A 147 -2.37 0.28 19.92
N ALA A 148 -1.94 1.47 20.34
CA ALA A 148 -2.85 2.61 20.51
C ALA A 148 -3.28 3.21 19.17
N LEU A 149 -2.39 3.22 18.16
CA LEU A 149 -2.70 3.61 16.79
C LEU A 149 -3.77 2.68 16.19
N ILE A 150 -3.56 1.36 16.27
CA ILE A 150 -4.52 0.36 15.79
C ILE A 150 -5.90 0.59 16.40
N LYS A 151 -5.95 0.78 17.72
CA LYS A 151 -7.21 1.05 18.41
C LYS A 151 -7.84 2.39 17.99
N ALA A 152 -7.04 3.41 17.73
CA ALA A 152 -7.55 4.68 17.24
C ALA A 152 -8.13 4.55 15.83
N PHE A 153 -7.47 3.77 14.96
CA PHE A 153 -7.91 3.47 13.60
C PHE A 153 -9.22 2.68 13.59
N GLN A 154 -9.33 1.63 14.41
CA GLN A 154 -10.57 0.87 14.58
C GLN A 154 -11.78 1.76 14.97
N ARG A 155 -11.55 2.79 15.80
CA ARG A 155 -12.60 3.73 16.19
C ARG A 155 -13.05 4.66 15.04
N VAL A 156 -12.22 4.85 14.03
CA VAL A 156 -12.63 5.56 12.81
C VAL A 156 -13.69 4.73 12.08
N ASP A 157 -13.43 3.44 11.87
CA ASP A 157 -14.40 2.52 11.26
C ASP A 157 -15.73 2.51 12.05
N GLU A 158 -15.67 2.34 13.38
CA GLU A 158 -16.84 2.38 14.24
C GLU A 158 -17.63 3.69 14.15
N GLY A 159 -16.93 4.81 13.96
CA GLY A 159 -17.53 6.15 13.91
C GLY A 159 -18.02 6.59 12.55
N THR A 160 -17.56 5.93 11.48
CA THR A 160 -17.95 6.23 10.09
C THR A 160 -18.92 5.21 9.50
N LYS A 161 -19.41 4.27 10.27
CA LYS A 161 -20.25 3.11 9.94
C LYS A 161 -21.08 3.25 8.65
N GLY A 162 -20.57 2.69 7.55
CA GLY A 162 -21.28 2.57 6.29
C GLY A 162 -21.51 3.90 5.55
N GLU A 163 -21.06 5.01 6.10
CA GLU A 163 -21.13 6.32 5.47
C GLU A 163 -19.88 6.62 4.65
N PHE A 164 -18.77 5.92 4.88
CA PHE A 164 -17.55 6.07 4.09
C PHE A 164 -17.64 5.23 2.81
N PRO A 165 -17.62 5.83 1.61
CA PRO A 165 -17.84 5.10 0.36
C PRO A 165 -16.60 4.36 -0.09
N GLY A 166 -15.45 4.81 0.34
CA GLY A 166 -14.17 4.27 -0.08
C GLY A 166 -13.66 3.16 0.83
N GLN A 167 -12.40 2.89 0.66
CA GLN A 167 -11.63 1.97 1.48
C GLN A 167 -10.53 2.73 2.19
N PHE A 168 -10.25 2.38 3.44
CA PHE A 168 -9.08 2.88 4.11
C PHE A 168 -8.32 1.75 4.81
N GLY A 169 -7.00 1.84 4.75
CA GLY A 169 -6.09 0.81 5.22
C GLY A 169 -4.94 1.38 6.05
N LEU A 170 -4.49 0.61 7.03
CA LEU A 170 -3.30 0.88 7.82
C LEU A 170 -2.26 -0.19 7.51
N SER A 171 -1.05 0.25 7.14
CA SER A 171 0.09 -0.62 6.87
C SER A 171 1.29 -0.20 7.69
N ALA A 172 2.13 -1.15 8.08
CA ALA A 172 3.47 -0.88 8.61
C ALA A 172 4.48 -0.90 7.47
N VAL A 173 5.39 0.06 7.43
CA VAL A 173 6.56 0.04 6.55
C VAL A 173 7.57 -0.96 7.11
N ALA A 174 7.76 -2.08 6.42
CA ALA A 174 8.67 -3.13 6.85
C ALA A 174 10.11 -2.84 6.42
N PHE A 175 10.30 -2.31 5.20
CA PHE A 175 11.61 -2.02 4.61
C PHE A 175 11.54 -0.81 3.68
N GLY A 176 12.68 -0.13 3.50
CA GLY A 176 12.91 0.82 2.41
C GLY A 176 12.71 2.30 2.75
N GLN A 177 12.28 2.67 3.96
CA GLN A 177 12.11 4.07 4.34
C GLN A 177 12.45 4.29 5.83
N GLU A 178 13.29 5.29 6.14
CA GLU A 178 13.79 5.51 7.50
C GLU A 178 12.84 6.33 8.38
N ASP A 179 12.22 7.38 7.83
CA ASP A 179 11.43 8.35 8.58
C ASP A 179 9.92 8.09 8.59
N VAL A 180 9.46 7.07 7.88
CA VAL A 180 8.06 6.67 7.80
C VAL A 180 7.93 5.23 8.28
N THR A 181 7.12 5.03 9.30
CA THR A 181 6.93 3.70 9.91
C THR A 181 5.57 3.08 9.56
N HIS A 182 4.60 3.91 9.22
CA HIS A 182 3.23 3.46 8.88
C HIS A 182 2.65 4.32 7.76
N LEU A 183 1.72 3.72 7.03
CA LEU A 183 0.95 4.38 5.99
C LEU A 183 -0.54 4.21 6.30
N LEU A 184 -1.27 5.31 6.21
CA LEU A 184 -2.72 5.30 6.17
C LEU A 184 -3.13 5.57 4.72
N THR A 185 -3.70 4.58 4.05
CA THR A 185 -4.15 4.68 2.66
C THR A 185 -5.64 4.84 2.59
N VAL A 186 -6.12 5.72 1.74
CA VAL A 186 -7.54 5.96 1.49
C VAL A 186 -7.79 5.88 0.00
N GLY A 187 -8.70 5.00 -0.42
CA GLY A 187 -9.06 4.78 -1.82
C GLY A 187 -10.43 5.37 -2.14
N TYR A 188 -10.54 6.01 -3.29
CA TYR A 188 -11.76 6.64 -3.81
C TYR A 188 -11.97 6.26 -5.29
N ALA A 189 -13.22 6.25 -5.73
CA ALA A 189 -13.54 5.98 -7.12
C ALA A 189 -13.20 7.15 -8.07
N SER A 190 -13.15 8.38 -7.57
CA SER A 190 -12.78 9.56 -8.36
C SER A 190 -12.24 10.71 -7.49
N ILE A 191 -11.67 11.72 -8.13
CA ILE A 191 -11.26 12.98 -7.46
C ILE A 191 -12.47 13.69 -6.87
N GLU A 192 -13.59 13.75 -7.59
CA GLU A 192 -14.80 14.39 -7.12
C GLU A 192 -15.37 13.70 -5.88
N GLU A 193 -15.30 12.37 -5.83
CA GLU A 193 -15.68 11.61 -4.63
C GLU A 193 -14.75 11.95 -3.47
N MET A 194 -13.43 11.97 -3.70
CA MET A 194 -12.45 12.35 -2.70
C MET A 194 -12.74 13.75 -2.14
N GLU A 195 -12.92 14.77 -2.99
CA GLU A 195 -13.21 16.14 -2.57
C GLU A 195 -14.49 16.23 -1.73
N SER A 196 -15.56 15.55 -2.19
CA SER A 196 -16.83 15.51 -1.46
C SER A 196 -16.71 14.89 -0.07
N TRP A 197 -15.84 13.87 0.07
CA TRP A 197 -15.66 13.19 1.34
C TRP A 197 -14.69 13.89 2.27
N GLU A 198 -13.60 14.44 1.77
CA GLU A 198 -12.67 15.21 2.58
C GLU A 198 -13.38 16.39 3.28
N ASP A 199 -14.31 17.06 2.58
CA ASP A 199 -15.14 18.11 3.17
C ASP A 199 -16.02 17.56 4.33
N GLN A 200 -16.66 16.40 4.13
CA GLN A 200 -17.51 15.77 5.15
C GLN A 200 -16.68 15.19 6.32
N LEU A 201 -15.51 14.62 6.00
CA LEU A 201 -14.63 14.04 7.01
C LEU A 201 -14.01 15.11 7.91
N SER A 202 -13.83 16.33 7.43
CA SER A 202 -13.30 17.45 8.21
C SER A 202 -14.15 17.74 9.45
N ASP A 203 -15.46 17.54 9.37
CA ASP A 203 -16.42 17.77 10.44
C ASP A 203 -16.77 16.47 11.21
N ASN A 204 -16.28 15.31 10.76
CA ASN A 204 -16.59 14.03 11.42
C ASN A 204 -15.89 13.89 12.77
N PRO A 205 -16.65 13.71 13.88
CA PRO A 205 -16.07 13.63 15.22
C PRO A 205 -15.10 12.45 15.43
N ALA A 206 -15.26 11.33 14.71
CA ALA A 206 -14.39 10.16 14.81
C ALA A 206 -13.04 10.44 14.15
N ILE A 207 -13.04 11.04 12.97
CA ILE A 207 -11.83 11.47 12.24
C ILE A 207 -11.06 12.53 13.05
N ASN A 208 -11.78 13.56 13.53
CA ASN A 208 -11.17 14.60 14.36
C ASN A 208 -10.57 14.05 15.66
N ARG A 209 -11.18 13.00 16.24
CA ARG A 209 -10.64 12.31 17.41
C ARG A 209 -9.41 11.49 17.05
N PHE A 210 -9.42 10.85 15.87
CA PHE A 210 -8.26 10.09 15.39
C PHE A 210 -7.04 11.00 15.29
N TRP A 211 -7.11 12.11 14.57
CA TRP A 211 -5.99 13.03 14.39
C TRP A 211 -5.48 13.60 15.71
N ARG A 212 -6.38 14.06 16.61
CA ARG A 212 -5.97 14.51 17.96
C ARG A 212 -5.33 13.40 18.81
N THR A 213 -5.70 12.14 18.57
CA THR A 213 -5.06 11.01 19.25
C THR A 213 -3.70 10.76 18.63
N PHE A 214 -3.62 10.78 17.30
CA PHE A 214 -2.40 10.53 16.53
C PHE A 214 -1.28 11.52 16.91
N GLU A 215 -1.56 12.79 17.11
CA GLU A 215 -0.60 13.81 17.58
C GLU A 215 0.20 13.39 18.83
N LYS A 216 -0.35 12.47 19.65
CA LYS A 216 0.29 11.92 20.85
C LYS A 216 1.01 10.60 20.60
N LEU A 217 0.80 9.99 19.46
CA LEU A 217 1.33 8.68 19.09
C LEU A 217 2.53 8.76 18.16
N GLY A 218 2.59 9.81 17.35
CA GLY A 218 3.60 9.95 16.31
C GLY A 218 3.57 11.31 15.66
N GLU A 219 4.16 11.38 14.48
CA GLU A 219 4.33 12.56 13.66
C GLU A 219 3.83 12.30 12.24
N TRP A 220 3.04 13.20 11.70
CA TRP A 220 2.66 13.20 10.30
C TRP A 220 3.83 13.71 9.45
N LYS A 221 4.23 12.94 8.43
CA LYS A 221 5.38 13.23 7.57
C LYS A 221 5.01 13.82 6.22
N GLY A 222 3.77 13.67 5.82
CA GLY A 222 3.27 14.15 4.53
C GLY A 222 2.18 13.25 3.98
N ASN A 223 1.77 13.57 2.76
CA ASN A 223 0.84 12.75 2.01
C ASN A 223 1.23 12.70 0.53
N ASP A 224 0.81 11.62 -0.11
CA ASP A 224 0.88 11.43 -1.54
C ASP A 224 -0.53 11.30 -2.09
N LEU A 225 -0.78 11.87 -3.26
CA LEU A 225 -2.00 11.69 -4.03
C LEU A 225 -1.65 11.05 -5.36
N LEU A 226 -2.22 9.87 -5.61
CA LEU A 226 -1.98 9.07 -6.81
C LEU A 226 -3.28 8.78 -7.54
N VAL A 227 -3.16 8.56 -8.84
CA VAL A 227 -4.26 8.06 -9.68
C VAL A 227 -3.76 6.84 -10.45
N ASN A 228 -4.55 5.77 -10.45
CA ASN A 228 -4.24 4.56 -11.19
C ASN A 228 -4.26 4.85 -12.71
N ALA A 229 -3.13 4.63 -13.38
CA ALA A 229 -3.06 4.60 -14.83
C ALA A 229 -3.45 3.20 -15.35
N ARG A 230 -3.16 2.15 -14.60
CA ARG A 230 -3.51 0.75 -14.88
C ARG A 230 -3.69 -0.04 -13.59
N VAL A 231 -4.59 -0.99 -13.63
CA VAL A 231 -4.76 -2.04 -12.61
C VAL A 231 -4.64 -3.39 -13.30
N TYR A 232 -3.86 -4.29 -12.72
CA TYR A 232 -3.64 -5.65 -13.21
C TYR A 232 -3.94 -6.62 -12.08
N ASP A 233 -5.04 -7.34 -12.19
CA ASP A 233 -5.42 -8.37 -11.23
C ASP A 233 -5.05 -9.75 -11.76
N SER A 234 -4.57 -10.60 -10.86
CA SER A 234 -4.53 -12.04 -11.09
C SER A 234 -5.92 -12.65 -10.87
N ALA A 235 -5.98 -13.97 -10.74
CA ALA A 235 -7.20 -14.66 -10.31
C ALA A 235 -7.67 -14.25 -8.89
N MET A 236 -6.84 -13.57 -8.11
CA MET A 236 -7.20 -12.97 -6.83
C MET A 236 -7.40 -11.46 -7.02
N THR A 237 -8.55 -10.97 -6.65
CA THR A 237 -8.87 -9.54 -6.67
C THR A 237 -8.37 -8.84 -5.41
N ILE A 238 -8.35 -7.50 -5.41
CA ILE A 238 -8.07 -6.72 -4.18
C ILE A 238 -9.03 -7.12 -3.06
N GLU A 239 -10.29 -7.40 -3.38
CA GLU A 239 -11.30 -7.86 -2.42
C GLU A 239 -10.89 -9.16 -1.72
N ASP A 240 -10.33 -10.11 -2.46
CA ASP A 240 -9.84 -11.39 -1.91
C ASP A 240 -8.67 -11.17 -0.94
N TYR A 241 -7.87 -10.13 -1.15
CA TYR A 241 -6.76 -9.78 -0.26
C TYR A 241 -7.20 -9.17 1.06
N LEU A 242 -8.27 -8.41 1.05
CA LEU A 242 -8.66 -7.58 2.19
C LEU A 242 -9.71 -8.24 3.08
N THR A 243 -10.31 -9.34 2.62
CA THR A 243 -11.34 -10.11 3.34
C THR A 243 -10.80 -11.39 4.00
N ASN A 244 -9.57 -11.78 3.75
CA ASN A 244 -8.87 -12.92 4.38
C ASN A 244 -7.88 -12.45 5.44
#